data_aa5088fb9863aefc16d2e73c3163dbc1
#
_entry.id   aa5088fb9863aefc16d2e73c3163dbc1
#
_cell.length_a   1.000
_cell.length_b   1.000
_cell.length_c   1.000
_cell.angle_alpha   90.00
_cell.angle_beta   90.00
_cell.angle_gamma   90.00
#
_symmetry.space_group_name_H-M   'P 1'
#
loop_
_entity.id
_entity.type
_entity.pdbx_description
1 polymer ?
#
loop_
_entity_poly.entity_id
_entity_poly.type
_entity_poly.pdbx_seq_one_letter_code
_entity_poly.pdbx_strand_id
1 'polypeptide(L)'
;MSFPTPDGAVQAVRGLSFDVERGRTLGIVGESGSGKSVSTQALMGLTRGAEVAGSALFEGRQLIGMPAEELRRLRGAEISMIFQDPLSSLHPLYTVGWQIVELIRIHEPFVGKAQARKRAAELLGLVGIPQPERRVDDYPHQFSGGMRQRAMIAMALALNPKLIIADEPTTALDATVQAQILDLMMRLQKEFDTALIMITHDLGVIADIADEVLVMYAGKPVERAGRRDLYYRPHHPYTVGLLESVPSTTGAKGRLKPVPGQPPSLLRPPSGCTFHPRCPYVMRQCRLEEPPLMGEPGHQSACWLPLDVVGLGPEAARRREEESS
;
A
#
# COMPACT_ATOMS: atom_id res chain seq x y z
N MET A 1 -15.54 1.87 -5.91
CA MET A 1 -15.48 3.13 -5.15
C MET A 1 -15.35 4.29 -6.12
N SER A 2 -16.19 5.29 -6.00
CA SER A 2 -16.22 6.45 -6.89
C SER A 2 -16.35 7.76 -6.09
N PHE A 3 -15.85 8.85 -6.68
CA PHE A 3 -16.04 10.19 -6.17
C PHE A 3 -16.90 10.97 -7.16
N PRO A 4 -18.09 11.45 -6.76
CA PRO A 4 -18.89 12.33 -7.59
C PRO A 4 -18.16 13.67 -7.75
N THR A 5 -18.08 14.16 -9.00
CA THR A 5 -17.55 15.47 -9.35
C THR A 5 -18.48 16.18 -10.32
N PRO A 6 -18.37 17.49 -10.51
CA PRO A 6 -19.19 18.20 -11.51
C PRO A 6 -19.06 17.64 -12.93
N ASP A 7 -17.89 17.07 -13.28
CA ASP A 7 -17.59 16.54 -14.61
C ASP A 7 -17.94 15.04 -14.76
N GLY A 8 -18.48 14.41 -13.70
CA GLY A 8 -18.83 12.98 -13.65
C GLY A 8 -18.24 12.26 -12.44
N ALA A 9 -18.38 10.95 -12.39
CA ALA A 9 -17.86 10.13 -11.29
C ALA A 9 -16.45 9.62 -11.59
N VAL A 10 -15.48 10.00 -10.76
CA VAL A 10 -14.11 9.47 -10.82
C VAL A 10 -14.09 8.05 -10.24
N GLN A 11 -13.80 7.06 -11.06
CA GLN A 11 -13.77 5.63 -10.72
C GLN A 11 -12.46 5.25 -10.03
N ALA A 12 -12.28 5.67 -8.77
CA ALA A 12 -11.01 5.54 -8.06
C ALA A 12 -10.59 4.09 -7.77
N VAL A 13 -11.56 3.20 -7.50
CA VAL A 13 -11.32 1.75 -7.32
C VAL A 13 -12.44 0.97 -7.98
N ARG A 14 -12.07 -0.02 -8.79
CA ARG A 14 -12.99 -0.84 -9.60
C ARG A 14 -12.67 -2.33 -9.42
N GLY A 15 -13.50 -3.05 -8.67
CA GLY A 15 -13.40 -4.50 -8.53
C GLY A 15 -12.09 -4.98 -7.88
N LEU A 16 -11.70 -4.35 -6.76
CA LEU A 16 -10.54 -4.76 -5.97
C LEU A 16 -10.97 -5.82 -4.94
N SER A 17 -10.30 -6.97 -4.95
CA SER A 17 -10.46 -8.01 -3.94
C SER A 17 -9.09 -8.55 -3.52
N PHE A 18 -8.86 -8.65 -2.23
CA PHE A 18 -7.69 -9.28 -1.64
C PHE A 18 -8.00 -9.74 -0.23
N ASP A 19 -7.17 -10.60 0.29
CA ASP A 19 -7.14 -11.06 1.67
C ASP A 19 -5.72 -10.94 2.22
N VAL A 20 -5.63 -10.77 3.52
CA VAL A 20 -4.35 -10.71 4.25
C VAL A 20 -4.46 -11.55 5.49
N GLU A 21 -3.61 -12.54 5.61
CA GLU A 21 -3.54 -13.39 6.79
C GLU A 21 -2.76 -12.71 7.91
N ARG A 22 -3.03 -13.13 9.14
CA ARG A 22 -2.29 -12.68 10.32
C ARG A 22 -0.80 -13.00 10.17
N GLY A 23 0.07 -12.08 10.60
CA GLY A 23 1.51 -12.24 10.49
C GLY A 23 2.06 -12.19 9.06
N ARG A 24 1.24 -11.88 8.04
CA ARG A 24 1.65 -11.78 6.64
C ARG A 24 1.68 -10.32 6.17
N THR A 25 2.47 -10.09 5.14
CA THR A 25 2.61 -8.78 4.49
C THR A 25 2.11 -8.82 3.06
N LEU A 26 1.07 -8.01 2.77
CA LEU A 26 0.62 -7.72 1.42
C LEU A 26 1.23 -6.41 0.94
N GLY A 27 1.99 -6.45 -0.15
CA GLY A 27 2.44 -5.26 -0.87
C GLY A 27 1.40 -4.81 -1.90
N ILE A 28 0.99 -3.54 -1.87
CA ILE A 28 0.14 -2.94 -2.92
C ILE A 28 0.98 -1.92 -3.67
N VAL A 29 1.23 -2.18 -4.96
CA VAL A 29 2.10 -1.34 -5.79
C VAL A 29 1.40 -0.80 -7.02
N GLY A 30 1.95 0.28 -7.59
CA GLY A 30 1.46 0.91 -8.82
C GLY A 30 1.80 2.39 -8.87
N GLU A 31 1.61 3.02 -10.02
CA GLU A 31 1.85 4.46 -10.20
C GLU A 31 0.95 5.32 -9.29
N SER A 32 1.33 6.60 -9.10
CA SER A 32 0.47 7.57 -8.41
C SER A 32 -0.89 7.67 -9.09
N GLY A 33 -1.96 7.80 -8.30
CA GLY A 33 -3.33 7.85 -8.81
C GLY A 33 -3.91 6.48 -9.22
N SER A 34 -3.23 5.35 -9.03
CA SER A 34 -3.79 4.03 -9.36
C SER A 34 -4.86 3.50 -8.38
N GLY A 35 -5.17 4.24 -7.31
CA GLY A 35 -6.23 3.88 -6.35
C GLY A 35 -5.75 3.18 -5.07
N LYS A 36 -4.45 2.98 -4.88
CA LYS A 36 -3.87 2.26 -3.72
C LYS A 36 -4.31 2.82 -2.37
N SER A 37 -3.93 4.05 -2.08
CA SER A 37 -4.19 4.69 -0.77
C SER A 37 -5.69 4.83 -0.49
N VAL A 38 -6.47 5.25 -1.49
CA VAL A 38 -7.91 5.44 -1.30
C VAL A 38 -8.65 4.12 -1.07
N SER A 39 -8.16 3.00 -1.61
CA SER A 39 -8.76 1.67 -1.37
C SER A 39 -8.65 1.25 0.09
N THR A 40 -7.51 1.46 0.73
CA THR A 40 -7.31 1.13 2.14
C THR A 40 -7.90 2.18 3.08
N GLN A 41 -7.85 3.46 2.71
CA GLN A 41 -8.53 4.53 3.46
C GLN A 41 -10.06 4.32 3.50
N ALA A 42 -10.64 3.71 2.45
CA ALA A 42 -12.06 3.34 2.44
C ALA A 42 -12.40 2.32 3.52
N LEU A 43 -11.52 1.35 3.80
CA LEU A 43 -11.69 0.37 4.88
C LEU A 43 -11.76 1.05 6.25
N MET A 44 -11.04 2.16 6.39
CA MET A 44 -10.99 2.96 7.60
C MET A 44 -12.09 4.05 7.64
N GLY A 45 -12.96 4.15 6.61
CA GLY A 45 -13.97 5.21 6.51
C GLY A 45 -13.38 6.61 6.47
N LEU A 46 -12.18 6.78 5.90
CA LEU A 46 -11.49 8.07 5.82
C LEU A 46 -11.72 8.79 4.49
N THR A 47 -12.47 8.18 3.57
CA THR A 47 -12.77 8.71 2.23
C THR A 47 -14.06 9.51 2.23
N ARG A 48 -13.96 10.80 2.62
CA ARG A 48 -15.13 11.68 2.65
C ARG A 48 -15.68 11.93 1.23
N GLY A 49 -17.00 11.85 1.08
CA GLY A 49 -17.69 12.11 -0.19
C GLY A 49 -17.55 10.99 -1.23
N ALA A 50 -16.92 9.88 -0.89
CA ALA A 50 -16.84 8.72 -1.78
C ALA A 50 -18.06 7.82 -1.63
N GLU A 51 -18.53 7.29 -2.75
CA GLU A 51 -19.49 6.18 -2.80
C GLU A 51 -18.69 4.87 -2.80
N VAL A 52 -18.85 4.09 -1.73
CA VAL A 52 -18.13 2.82 -1.55
C VAL A 52 -19.13 1.68 -1.58
N ALA A 53 -18.91 0.71 -2.48
CA ALA A 53 -19.69 -0.51 -2.58
C ALA A 53 -18.79 -1.75 -2.47
N GLY A 54 -19.37 -2.87 -2.06
CA GLY A 54 -18.66 -4.13 -1.87
C GLY A 54 -18.66 -4.57 -0.41
N SER A 55 -17.72 -5.46 -0.08
CA SER A 55 -17.59 -6.05 1.24
C SER A 55 -16.13 -6.05 1.67
N ALA A 56 -15.87 -5.71 2.93
CA ALA A 56 -14.56 -5.82 3.55
C ALA A 56 -14.73 -6.38 4.96
N LEU A 57 -14.25 -7.59 5.17
CA LEU A 57 -14.37 -8.29 6.45
C LEU A 57 -13.06 -8.19 7.22
N PHE A 58 -13.14 -7.73 8.44
CA PHE A 58 -12.05 -7.76 9.40
C PHE A 58 -12.45 -8.66 10.58
N GLU A 59 -11.84 -9.82 10.68
CA GLU A 59 -12.21 -10.86 11.67
C GLU A 59 -13.73 -11.15 11.68
N GLY A 60 -14.31 -11.30 10.49
CA GLY A 60 -15.75 -11.55 10.31
C GLY A 60 -16.65 -10.32 10.47
N ARG A 61 -16.12 -9.15 10.84
CA ARG A 61 -16.88 -7.90 10.97
C ARG A 61 -16.82 -7.11 9.66
N GLN A 62 -17.99 -6.73 9.12
CA GLN A 62 -18.07 -5.92 7.91
C GLN A 62 -17.71 -4.47 8.20
N LEU A 63 -16.66 -3.98 7.51
CA LEU A 63 -16.17 -2.60 7.68
C LEU A 63 -16.93 -1.59 6.82
N ILE A 64 -17.27 -1.98 5.58
CA ILE A 64 -18.00 -1.09 4.65
C ILE A 64 -19.43 -0.91 5.16
N GLY A 65 -19.82 0.34 5.42
CA GLY A 65 -21.12 0.66 6.00
C GLY A 65 -21.21 0.51 7.51
N MET A 66 -20.11 0.18 8.19
CA MET A 66 -20.06 0.13 9.66
C MET A 66 -20.41 1.51 10.26
N PRO A 67 -21.19 1.58 11.35
CA PRO A 67 -21.45 2.82 12.06
C PRO A 67 -20.15 3.53 12.45
N ALA A 68 -20.11 4.85 12.29
CA ALA A 68 -18.88 5.63 12.52
C ALA A 68 -18.30 5.46 13.93
N GLU A 69 -19.16 5.29 14.94
CA GLU A 69 -18.75 5.08 16.33
C GLU A 69 -18.06 3.72 16.53
N GLU A 70 -18.56 2.67 15.89
CA GLU A 70 -17.96 1.33 15.95
C GLU A 70 -16.62 1.32 15.20
N LEU A 71 -16.57 1.93 14.02
CA LEU A 71 -15.34 2.04 13.24
C LEU A 71 -14.29 2.89 13.98
N ARG A 72 -14.71 3.92 14.73
CA ARG A 72 -13.81 4.72 15.56
C ARG A 72 -13.14 3.88 16.65
N ARG A 73 -13.85 2.92 17.25
CA ARG A 73 -13.30 2.00 18.25
C ARG A 73 -12.27 1.03 17.68
N LEU A 74 -12.41 0.66 16.40
CA LEU A 74 -11.44 -0.21 15.72
C LEU A 74 -10.16 0.53 15.33
N ARG A 75 -10.29 1.82 14.94
CA ARG A 75 -9.16 2.63 14.52
C ARG A 75 -8.17 2.84 15.66
N GLY A 76 -6.92 2.56 15.42
CA GLY A 76 -5.82 2.64 16.40
C GLY A 76 -5.75 1.45 17.34
N ALA A 77 -6.88 0.84 17.69
CA ALA A 77 -6.91 -0.31 18.61
C ALA A 77 -6.68 -1.65 17.90
N GLU A 78 -7.42 -1.93 16.84
CA GLU A 78 -7.32 -3.21 16.14
C GLU A 78 -6.78 -3.04 14.72
N ILE A 79 -7.10 -1.92 14.08
CA ILE A 79 -6.56 -1.54 12.76
C ILE A 79 -5.89 -0.19 12.89
N SER A 80 -4.61 -0.12 12.59
CA SER A 80 -3.83 1.12 12.64
C SER A 80 -3.34 1.53 11.26
N MET A 81 -3.07 2.83 11.07
CA MET A 81 -2.60 3.36 9.81
C MET A 81 -1.38 4.26 10.02
N ILE A 82 -0.34 4.03 9.22
CA ILE A 82 0.83 4.89 9.07
C ILE A 82 0.62 5.66 7.77
N PHE A 83 0.49 6.99 7.87
CA PHE A 83 0.25 7.86 6.72
C PHE A 83 1.55 8.27 6.03
N GLN A 84 1.45 8.69 4.79
CA GLN A 84 2.57 9.07 3.94
C GLN A 84 3.39 10.25 4.50
N ASP A 85 2.73 11.25 5.09
CA ASP A 85 3.39 12.47 5.59
C ASP A 85 3.36 12.53 7.13
N PRO A 86 4.53 12.39 7.79
CA PRO A 86 4.63 12.53 9.24
C PRO A 86 4.29 13.93 9.77
N LEU A 87 4.46 14.97 8.94
CA LEU A 87 4.19 16.35 9.36
C LEU A 87 2.70 16.63 9.48
N SER A 88 1.89 16.03 8.61
CA SER A 88 0.43 16.17 8.68
C SER A 88 -0.20 15.22 9.71
N SER A 89 0.50 14.13 10.07
CA SER A 89 -0.01 13.10 10.96
C SER A 89 0.25 13.39 12.44
N LEU A 90 1.36 14.05 12.77
CA LEU A 90 1.70 14.48 14.12
C LEU A 90 1.24 15.93 14.33
N HIS A 91 0.39 16.13 15.34
CA HIS A 91 -0.10 17.47 15.65
C HIS A 91 1.03 18.36 16.20
N PRO A 92 1.34 19.51 15.57
CA PRO A 92 2.56 20.30 15.88
C PRO A 92 2.55 20.95 17.26
N LEU A 93 1.38 21.20 17.84
CA LEU A 93 1.22 21.90 19.12
C LEU A 93 1.20 20.99 20.35
N TYR A 94 1.24 19.67 20.17
CA TYR A 94 1.29 18.70 21.26
C TYR A 94 2.59 17.92 21.21
N THR A 95 3.12 17.57 22.39
CA THR A 95 4.32 16.71 22.46
C THR A 95 4.01 15.33 21.89
N VAL A 96 5.04 14.64 21.39
CA VAL A 96 4.87 13.29 20.81
C VAL A 96 4.31 12.33 21.87
N GLY A 97 4.82 12.39 23.09
CA GLY A 97 4.31 11.55 24.16
C GLY A 97 2.87 11.86 24.56
N TRP A 98 2.45 13.13 24.53
CA TRP A 98 1.06 13.47 24.80
C TRP A 98 0.12 12.80 23.78
N GLN A 99 0.48 12.81 22.49
CA GLN A 99 -0.31 12.22 21.43
C GLN A 99 -0.44 10.68 21.60
N ILE A 100 0.66 10.01 21.96
CA ILE A 100 0.62 8.56 22.27
C ILE A 100 -0.22 8.29 23.52
N VAL A 101 -0.05 9.08 24.58
CA VAL A 101 -0.82 8.96 25.82
C VAL A 101 -2.32 9.15 25.60
N GLU A 102 -2.68 10.14 24.78
CA GLU A 102 -4.08 10.41 24.42
C GLU A 102 -4.70 9.22 23.68
N LEU A 103 -3.99 8.65 22.70
CA LEU A 103 -4.42 7.46 21.97
C LEU A 103 -4.65 6.28 22.93
N ILE A 104 -3.70 5.99 23.83
CA ILE A 104 -3.82 4.91 24.80
C ILE A 104 -5.05 5.14 25.69
N ARG A 105 -5.23 6.33 26.25
CA ARG A 105 -6.30 6.62 27.20
C ARG A 105 -7.70 6.71 26.60
N ILE A 106 -7.82 7.03 25.32
CA ILE A 106 -9.11 6.99 24.61
C ILE A 106 -9.61 5.54 24.52
N HIS A 107 -8.72 4.58 24.29
CA HIS A 107 -9.08 3.16 24.15
C HIS A 107 -9.00 2.37 25.45
N GLU A 108 -8.12 2.78 26.37
CA GLU A 108 -7.91 2.14 27.66
C GLU A 108 -8.16 3.17 28.81
N PRO A 109 -9.41 3.58 29.07
CA PRO A 109 -9.73 4.72 29.94
C PRO A 109 -9.33 4.49 31.41
N PHE A 110 -9.11 3.24 31.82
CA PHE A 110 -8.68 2.90 33.17
C PHE A 110 -7.16 3.00 33.37
N VAL A 111 -6.37 3.20 32.31
CA VAL A 111 -4.92 3.38 32.39
C VAL A 111 -4.62 4.79 32.92
N GLY A 112 -3.91 4.86 34.04
CA GLY A 112 -3.48 6.13 34.62
C GLY A 112 -2.50 6.89 33.74
N LYS A 113 -2.53 8.22 33.80
CA LYS A 113 -1.66 9.10 32.97
C LYS A 113 -0.17 8.77 33.10
N ALA A 114 0.30 8.46 34.32
CA ALA A 114 1.71 8.12 34.56
C ALA A 114 2.09 6.79 33.88
N GLN A 115 1.22 5.79 33.93
CA GLN A 115 1.42 4.50 33.27
C GLN A 115 1.38 4.63 31.75
N ALA A 116 0.42 5.39 31.19
CA ALA A 116 0.35 5.66 29.77
C ALA A 116 1.60 6.42 29.27
N ARG A 117 2.12 7.37 30.06
CA ARG A 117 3.37 8.08 29.72
C ARG A 117 4.58 7.14 29.74
N LYS A 118 4.68 6.24 30.69
CA LYS A 118 5.74 5.23 30.75
C LYS A 118 5.69 4.35 29.49
N ARG A 119 4.48 3.84 29.13
CA ARG A 119 4.28 3.04 27.90
C ARG A 119 4.62 3.84 26.64
N ALA A 120 4.32 5.13 26.59
CA ALA A 120 4.70 5.99 25.47
C ALA A 120 6.24 6.10 25.32
N ALA A 121 6.98 6.25 26.42
CA ALA A 121 8.44 6.25 26.40
C ALA A 121 9.01 4.88 25.96
N GLU A 122 8.45 3.77 26.47
CA GLU A 122 8.83 2.41 26.06
C GLU A 122 8.61 2.19 24.56
N LEU A 123 7.48 2.63 24.00
CA LEU A 123 7.19 2.57 22.56
C LEU A 123 8.18 3.39 21.73
N LEU A 124 8.54 4.60 22.17
CA LEU A 124 9.57 5.40 21.51
C LEU A 124 10.94 4.70 21.56
N GLY A 125 11.27 4.03 22.65
CA GLY A 125 12.47 3.20 22.77
C GLY A 125 12.45 2.00 21.82
N LEU A 126 11.31 1.29 21.73
CA LEU A 126 11.10 0.13 20.85
C LEU A 126 11.36 0.47 19.37
N VAL A 127 10.94 1.65 18.93
CA VAL A 127 11.21 2.12 17.57
C VAL A 127 12.59 2.75 17.38
N GLY A 128 13.44 2.72 18.43
CA GLY A 128 14.82 3.17 18.36
C GLY A 128 15.00 4.70 18.43
N ILE A 129 14.11 5.42 19.10
CA ILE A 129 14.32 6.84 19.43
C ILE A 129 15.25 6.93 20.63
N PRO A 130 16.38 7.64 20.55
CA PRO A 130 17.34 7.76 21.66
C PRO A 130 16.76 8.58 22.80
N GLN A 131 17.08 8.24 24.04
CA GLN A 131 16.64 8.92 25.26
C GLN A 131 15.09 9.07 25.32
N PRO A 132 14.31 7.99 25.17
CA PRO A 132 12.86 8.06 24.98
C PRO A 132 12.14 8.71 26.17
N GLU A 133 12.63 8.55 27.41
CA GLU A 133 12.06 9.16 28.63
C GLU A 133 12.09 10.69 28.60
N ARG A 134 13.08 11.27 27.90
CA ARG A 134 13.20 12.70 27.67
C ARG A 134 12.42 13.11 26.44
N ARG A 135 12.60 12.37 25.33
CA ARG A 135 12.01 12.69 24.01
C ARG A 135 10.49 12.63 24.00
N VAL A 136 9.88 11.92 24.93
CA VAL A 136 8.43 11.88 25.10
C VAL A 136 7.82 13.28 25.35
N ASP A 137 8.58 14.23 25.88
CA ASP A 137 8.15 15.59 26.14
C ASP A 137 8.51 16.57 25.00
N ASP A 138 9.20 16.10 23.95
CA ASP A 138 9.56 16.93 22.79
C ASP A 138 8.38 17.04 21.80
N TYR A 139 8.37 18.13 21.06
CA TYR A 139 7.41 18.40 20.00
C TYR A 139 7.87 17.82 18.66
N PRO A 140 6.94 17.54 17.72
CA PRO A 140 7.28 16.98 16.42
C PRO A 140 8.35 17.77 15.63
N HIS A 141 8.39 19.09 15.76
CA HIS A 141 9.37 19.93 15.07
C HIS A 141 10.82 19.76 15.63
N GLN A 142 10.97 19.20 16.82
CA GLN A 142 12.27 18.91 17.43
C GLN A 142 12.84 17.54 16.99
N PHE A 143 12.06 16.78 16.24
CA PHE A 143 12.42 15.46 15.70
C PHE A 143 12.93 15.61 14.27
N SER A 144 13.95 14.83 13.89
CA SER A 144 14.33 14.66 12.48
C SER A 144 13.22 13.94 11.70
N GLY A 145 13.29 13.95 10.35
CA GLY A 145 12.33 13.24 9.50
C GLY A 145 12.18 11.75 9.87
N GLY A 146 13.31 11.06 9.99
CA GLY A 146 13.31 9.64 10.41
C GLY A 146 12.81 9.43 11.84
N MET A 147 13.05 10.35 12.77
CA MET A 147 12.50 10.27 14.12
C MET A 147 10.98 10.49 14.14
N ARG A 148 10.45 11.40 13.34
CA ARG A 148 8.99 11.58 13.18
C ARG A 148 8.33 10.33 12.61
N GLN A 149 8.96 9.70 11.62
CA GLN A 149 8.48 8.44 11.05
C GLN A 149 8.46 7.34 12.11
N ARG A 150 9.53 7.19 12.89
CA ARG A 150 9.60 6.23 14.01
C ARG A 150 8.51 6.52 15.07
N ALA A 151 8.26 7.79 15.38
CA ALA A 151 7.20 8.18 16.31
C ALA A 151 5.80 7.82 15.79
N MET A 152 5.53 7.99 14.48
CA MET A 152 4.27 7.50 13.88
C MET A 152 4.13 5.98 13.96
N ILE A 153 5.21 5.24 13.73
CA ILE A 153 5.22 3.78 13.90
C ILE A 153 4.93 3.41 15.37
N ALA A 154 5.55 4.11 16.33
CA ALA A 154 5.25 3.93 17.75
C ALA A 154 3.77 4.18 18.07
N MET A 155 3.18 5.23 17.51
CA MET A 155 1.74 5.50 17.67
C MET A 155 0.89 4.39 17.05
N ALA A 156 1.25 3.93 15.85
CA ALA A 156 0.53 2.85 15.17
C ALA A 156 0.54 1.54 15.98
N LEU A 157 1.59 1.28 16.73
CA LEU A 157 1.76 0.08 17.58
C LEU A 157 1.23 0.23 19.00
N ALA A 158 0.80 1.43 19.40
CA ALA A 158 0.52 1.75 20.82
C ALA A 158 -0.48 0.81 21.51
N LEU A 159 -1.39 0.21 20.73
CA LEU A 159 -2.45 -0.67 21.22
C LEU A 159 -2.33 -2.11 20.67
N ASN A 160 -1.17 -2.49 20.15
CA ASN A 160 -0.90 -3.80 19.55
C ASN A 160 -1.95 -4.21 18.49
N PRO A 161 -2.09 -3.44 17.40
CA PRO A 161 -3.11 -3.69 16.39
C PRO A 161 -2.89 -5.02 15.68
N LYS A 162 -3.97 -5.64 15.23
CA LYS A 162 -3.93 -6.88 14.44
C LYS A 162 -3.59 -6.63 12.97
N LEU A 163 -3.87 -5.41 12.48
CA LEU A 163 -3.57 -4.97 11.13
C LEU A 163 -2.95 -3.57 11.15
N ILE A 164 -1.82 -3.42 10.45
CA ILE A 164 -1.22 -2.13 10.14
C ILE A 164 -1.32 -1.88 8.64
N ILE A 165 -1.84 -0.73 8.26
CA ILE A 165 -1.84 -0.22 6.90
C ILE A 165 -0.77 0.87 6.83
N ALA A 166 0.28 0.65 6.06
CA ALA A 166 1.37 1.61 5.87
C ALA A 166 1.30 2.20 4.46
N ASP A 167 0.87 3.45 4.39
CA ASP A 167 0.70 4.18 3.13
C ASP A 167 1.94 5.02 2.84
N GLU A 168 2.80 4.53 1.94
CA GLU A 168 4.08 5.12 1.55
C GLU A 168 4.97 5.54 2.73
N PRO A 169 5.24 4.66 3.70
CA PRO A 169 5.85 5.03 4.98
C PRO A 169 7.31 5.47 4.88
N THR A 170 7.94 5.35 3.74
CA THR A 170 9.35 5.71 3.53
C THR A 170 9.55 6.81 2.49
N THR A 171 8.47 7.35 1.94
CA THR A 171 8.53 8.46 0.98
C THR A 171 9.20 9.68 1.63
N ALA A 172 10.07 10.35 0.88
CA ALA A 172 10.88 11.49 1.31
C ALA A 172 11.96 11.21 2.39
N LEU A 173 12.31 9.93 2.62
CA LEU A 173 13.47 9.54 3.42
C LEU A 173 14.66 9.21 2.52
N ASP A 174 15.88 9.42 3.04
CA ASP A 174 17.07 8.91 2.38
C ASP A 174 17.13 7.37 2.43
N ALA A 175 17.88 6.75 1.51
CA ALA A 175 17.94 5.30 1.37
C ALA A 175 18.37 4.56 2.65
N THR A 176 19.25 5.16 3.45
CA THR A 176 19.74 4.56 4.70
C THR A 176 18.64 4.54 5.75
N VAL A 177 17.95 5.66 5.94
CA VAL A 177 16.83 5.76 6.88
C VAL A 177 15.65 4.91 6.41
N GLN A 178 15.38 4.86 5.10
CA GLN A 178 14.37 3.98 4.50
C GLN A 178 14.64 2.51 4.88
N ALA A 179 15.85 1.99 4.64
CA ALA A 179 16.20 0.62 5.00
C ALA A 179 16.01 0.35 6.51
N GLN A 180 16.42 1.27 7.37
CA GLN A 180 16.24 1.14 8.82
C GLN A 180 14.76 1.13 9.24
N ILE A 181 13.89 1.90 8.58
CA ILE A 181 12.44 1.91 8.84
C ILE A 181 11.81 0.58 8.39
N LEU A 182 12.20 0.06 7.23
CA LEU A 182 11.70 -1.21 6.73
C LEU A 182 12.10 -2.38 7.62
N ASP A 183 13.36 -2.45 8.04
CA ASP A 183 13.85 -3.44 9.00
C ASP A 183 13.09 -3.36 10.33
N LEU A 184 12.86 -2.15 10.83
CA LEU A 184 12.07 -1.92 12.03
C LEU A 184 10.65 -2.48 11.85
N MET A 185 9.97 -2.15 10.75
CA MET A 185 8.60 -2.62 10.49
C MET A 185 8.51 -4.13 10.37
N MET A 186 9.44 -4.79 9.66
CA MET A 186 9.51 -6.26 9.56
C MET A 186 9.73 -6.93 10.92
N ARG A 187 10.64 -6.37 11.74
CA ARG A 187 10.89 -6.89 13.08
C ARG A 187 9.63 -6.79 13.95
N LEU A 188 8.99 -5.63 13.96
CA LEU A 188 7.81 -5.38 14.78
C LEU A 188 6.59 -6.18 14.30
N GLN A 189 6.44 -6.35 12.98
CA GLN A 189 5.40 -7.19 12.37
C GLN A 189 5.51 -8.64 12.88
N LYS A 190 6.73 -9.20 12.93
CA LYS A 190 7.00 -10.55 13.44
C LYS A 190 6.83 -10.65 14.96
N GLU A 191 7.32 -9.65 15.71
CA GLU A 191 7.27 -9.63 17.17
C GLU A 191 5.83 -9.58 17.69
N PHE A 192 4.97 -8.79 17.04
CA PHE A 192 3.57 -8.62 17.43
C PHE A 192 2.59 -9.52 16.65
N ASP A 193 3.07 -10.34 15.72
CA ASP A 193 2.26 -11.20 14.85
C ASP A 193 1.13 -10.40 14.16
N THR A 194 1.45 -9.19 13.72
CA THR A 194 0.52 -8.23 13.10
C THR A 194 0.49 -8.45 11.58
N ALA A 195 -0.70 -8.40 10.96
CA ALA A 195 -0.81 -8.33 9.51
C ALA A 195 -0.38 -6.94 9.02
N LEU A 196 0.31 -6.88 7.86
CA LEU A 196 0.79 -5.62 7.29
C LEU A 196 0.29 -5.46 5.85
N ILE A 197 -0.36 -4.34 5.56
CA ILE A 197 -0.57 -3.87 4.18
C ILE A 197 0.40 -2.74 3.91
N MET A 198 1.36 -2.97 3.01
CA MET A 198 2.37 -1.98 2.61
C MET A 198 2.01 -1.40 1.26
N ILE A 199 1.71 -0.11 1.22
CA ILE A 199 1.43 0.62 -0.03
C ILE A 199 2.68 1.40 -0.41
N THR A 200 3.14 1.23 -1.63
CA THR A 200 4.27 2.00 -2.18
C THR A 200 4.23 2.01 -3.71
N HIS A 201 4.95 2.94 -4.32
CA HIS A 201 5.25 2.90 -5.75
C HIS A 201 6.63 2.27 -6.03
N ASP A 202 7.39 1.94 -5.01
CA ASP A 202 8.74 1.37 -5.11
C ASP A 202 8.70 -0.15 -4.96
N LEU A 203 8.89 -0.85 -6.09
CA LEU A 203 8.99 -2.31 -6.10
C LEU A 203 10.23 -2.82 -5.36
N GLY A 204 11.32 -2.04 -5.26
CA GLY A 204 12.49 -2.41 -4.48
C GLY A 204 12.15 -2.62 -3.01
N VAL A 205 11.33 -1.73 -2.44
CA VAL A 205 10.82 -1.86 -1.06
C VAL A 205 10.02 -3.15 -0.87
N ILE A 206 9.13 -3.44 -1.81
CA ILE A 206 8.25 -4.62 -1.73
C ILE A 206 9.03 -5.93 -1.88
N ALA A 207 10.12 -5.93 -2.67
CA ALA A 207 10.98 -7.09 -2.84
C ALA A 207 11.53 -7.65 -1.52
N ASP A 208 11.75 -6.77 -0.55
CA ASP A 208 12.35 -7.15 0.73
C ASP A 208 11.32 -7.63 1.76
N ILE A 209 10.10 -7.06 1.74
CA ILE A 209 9.18 -7.18 2.88
C ILE A 209 7.90 -7.96 2.59
N ALA A 210 7.39 -7.98 1.34
CA ALA A 210 6.10 -8.58 1.04
C ALA A 210 6.17 -10.10 0.94
N ASP A 211 5.12 -10.78 1.39
CA ASP A 211 4.86 -12.19 1.11
C ASP A 211 4.13 -12.33 -0.23
N GLU A 212 3.15 -11.47 -0.47
CA GLU A 212 2.34 -11.39 -1.67
C GLU A 212 2.29 -9.95 -2.16
N VAL A 213 2.16 -9.78 -3.47
CA VAL A 213 2.12 -8.45 -4.11
C VAL A 213 0.88 -8.33 -4.98
N LEU A 214 0.20 -7.21 -4.84
CA LEU A 214 -0.93 -6.78 -5.65
C LEU A 214 -0.54 -5.54 -6.46
N VAL A 215 -0.52 -5.67 -7.76
CA VAL A 215 -0.21 -4.55 -8.67
C VAL A 215 -1.49 -3.87 -9.09
N MET A 216 -1.60 -2.57 -8.87
CA MET A 216 -2.77 -1.76 -9.24
C MET A 216 -2.46 -0.80 -10.38
N TYR A 217 -3.37 -0.74 -11.35
CA TYR A 217 -3.35 0.21 -12.43
C TYR A 217 -4.74 0.78 -12.71
N ALA A 218 -4.87 2.09 -12.80
CA ALA A 218 -6.12 2.79 -13.12
C ALA A 218 -7.34 2.28 -12.31
N GLY A 219 -7.18 2.14 -11.00
CA GLY A 219 -8.23 1.73 -10.07
C GLY A 219 -8.51 0.22 -10.01
N LYS A 220 -7.73 -0.62 -10.71
CA LYS A 220 -7.93 -2.08 -10.76
C LYS A 220 -6.69 -2.87 -10.37
N PRO A 221 -6.86 -4.07 -9.81
CA PRO A 221 -5.78 -5.04 -9.75
C PRO A 221 -5.47 -5.54 -11.15
N VAL A 222 -4.21 -5.53 -11.55
CA VAL A 222 -3.76 -6.03 -12.85
C VAL A 222 -2.92 -7.29 -12.72
N GLU A 223 -2.26 -7.49 -11.58
CA GLU A 223 -1.56 -8.71 -11.27
C GLU A 223 -1.52 -8.93 -9.75
N ARG A 224 -1.69 -10.17 -9.31
CA ARG A 224 -1.55 -10.60 -7.92
C ARG A 224 -0.71 -11.88 -7.89
N ALA A 225 0.39 -11.86 -7.17
CA ALA A 225 1.29 -13.02 -7.10
C ALA A 225 2.09 -13.05 -5.80
N GLY A 226 2.58 -14.23 -5.45
CA GLY A 226 3.65 -14.35 -4.48
C GLY A 226 4.86 -13.50 -4.91
N ARG A 227 5.55 -12.87 -3.95
CA ARG A 227 6.69 -11.99 -4.21
C ARG A 227 7.65 -12.56 -5.26
N ARG A 228 8.13 -13.82 -5.07
CA ARG A 228 9.09 -14.44 -5.97
C ARG A 228 8.57 -14.55 -7.40
N ASP A 229 7.32 -14.95 -7.56
CA ASP A 229 6.71 -15.12 -8.88
C ASP A 229 6.54 -13.79 -9.60
N LEU A 230 6.12 -12.74 -8.90
CA LEU A 230 5.98 -11.42 -9.49
C LEU A 230 7.31 -10.88 -10.06
N TYR A 231 8.43 -11.08 -9.34
CA TYR A 231 9.73 -10.55 -9.77
C TYR A 231 10.40 -11.37 -10.86
N TYR A 232 10.24 -12.69 -10.85
CA TYR A 232 10.94 -13.58 -11.80
C TYR A 232 10.06 -14.03 -12.97
N ARG A 233 8.74 -13.98 -12.83
CA ARG A 233 7.76 -14.45 -13.81
C ARG A 233 6.55 -13.51 -13.89
N PRO A 234 6.73 -12.20 -14.12
CA PRO A 234 5.60 -11.28 -14.23
C PRO A 234 4.72 -11.65 -15.43
N HIS A 235 3.41 -11.61 -15.25
CA HIS A 235 2.43 -11.99 -16.27
C HIS A 235 1.70 -10.80 -16.90
N HIS A 236 1.82 -9.60 -16.33
CA HIS A 236 1.21 -8.40 -16.88
C HIS A 236 2.27 -7.45 -17.46
N PRO A 237 2.11 -6.94 -18.70
CA PRO A 237 3.10 -6.04 -19.32
C PRO A 237 3.37 -4.76 -18.52
N TYR A 238 2.41 -4.28 -17.74
CA TYR A 238 2.62 -3.15 -16.83
C TYR A 238 3.58 -3.51 -15.70
N THR A 239 3.44 -4.69 -15.11
CA THR A 239 4.36 -5.19 -14.07
C THR A 239 5.79 -5.31 -14.60
N VAL A 240 5.95 -5.83 -15.83
CA VAL A 240 7.25 -5.87 -16.51
C VAL A 240 7.84 -4.46 -16.63
N GLY A 241 7.05 -3.49 -17.12
CA GLY A 241 7.48 -2.10 -17.23
C GLY A 241 7.86 -1.45 -15.90
N LEU A 242 7.14 -1.77 -14.82
CA LEU A 242 7.49 -1.31 -13.47
C LEU A 242 8.82 -1.92 -12.99
N LEU A 243 9.04 -3.22 -13.21
CA LEU A 243 10.29 -3.92 -12.85
C LEU A 243 11.48 -3.38 -13.65
N GLU A 244 11.33 -3.08 -14.95
CA GLU A 244 12.36 -2.47 -15.78
C GLU A 244 12.71 -1.02 -15.37
N SER A 245 11.84 -0.36 -14.61
CA SER A 245 12.08 0.99 -14.07
C SER A 245 12.85 1.00 -12.74
N VAL A 246 13.03 -0.16 -12.09
CA VAL A 246 13.80 -0.28 -10.85
C VAL A 246 15.30 -0.35 -11.15
N PRO A 247 16.16 0.40 -10.44
CA PRO A 247 17.60 0.29 -10.60
C PRO A 247 18.11 -1.12 -10.32
N SER A 248 18.83 -1.72 -11.29
CA SER A 248 19.46 -3.02 -11.11
C SER A 248 20.64 -2.92 -10.13
N THR A 249 20.65 -3.71 -9.07
CA THR A 249 21.77 -3.83 -8.12
C THR A 249 22.93 -4.64 -8.70
N THR A 250 22.74 -5.35 -9.81
CA THR A 250 23.73 -6.27 -10.41
C THR A 250 24.71 -5.61 -11.38
N GLY A 251 24.82 -4.28 -11.38
CA GLY A 251 25.88 -3.56 -12.11
C GLY A 251 25.76 -3.51 -13.63
N ALA A 252 24.72 -4.07 -14.22
CA ALA A 252 24.42 -3.85 -15.62
C ALA A 252 24.05 -2.37 -15.79
N LYS A 253 24.87 -1.58 -16.47
CA LYS A 253 24.62 -0.18 -16.85
C LYS A 253 23.48 -0.10 -17.88
N GLY A 254 22.32 -0.65 -17.58
CA GLY A 254 21.11 -0.48 -18.36
C GLY A 254 20.49 0.88 -18.06
N ARG A 255 20.11 1.62 -19.10
CA ARG A 255 19.31 2.84 -18.94
C ARG A 255 17.95 2.43 -18.38
N LEU A 256 17.53 3.01 -17.24
CA LEU A 256 16.20 2.82 -16.68
C LEU A 256 15.15 3.11 -17.77
N LYS A 257 14.22 2.18 -17.95
CA LYS A 257 13.13 2.35 -18.93
C LYS A 257 11.84 2.65 -18.18
N PRO A 258 11.43 3.92 -18.07
CA PRO A 258 10.15 4.22 -17.48
C PRO A 258 9.01 3.66 -18.33
N VAL A 259 7.89 3.30 -17.71
CA VAL A 259 6.67 2.91 -18.44
C VAL A 259 6.25 4.07 -19.35
N PRO A 260 6.17 3.90 -20.68
CA PRO A 260 5.92 4.99 -21.61
C PRO A 260 4.52 5.57 -21.47
N GLY A 261 4.35 6.86 -21.78
CA GLY A 261 3.07 7.57 -21.74
C GLY A 261 2.62 7.92 -20.31
N GLN A 262 1.38 8.39 -20.19
CA GLN A 262 0.78 8.79 -18.93
C GLN A 262 -0.37 7.84 -18.52
N PRO A 263 -0.61 7.64 -17.22
CA PRO A 263 -1.80 6.93 -16.75
C PRO A 263 -3.09 7.56 -17.29
N PRO A 264 -4.11 6.75 -17.60
CA PRO A 264 -5.38 7.25 -18.10
C PRO A 264 -6.15 8.01 -17.03
N SER A 265 -7.06 8.88 -17.46
CA SER A 265 -7.99 9.53 -16.57
C SER A 265 -8.99 8.53 -15.97
N LEU A 266 -9.16 8.56 -14.65
CA LEU A 266 -10.15 7.74 -13.95
C LEU A 266 -11.59 8.28 -14.10
N LEU A 267 -11.74 9.48 -14.63
CA LEU A 267 -13.04 10.05 -15.00
C LEU A 267 -13.59 9.42 -16.29
N ARG A 268 -12.70 9.16 -17.25
CA ARG A 268 -13.02 8.55 -18.55
C ARG A 268 -11.95 7.50 -18.89
N PRO A 269 -11.99 6.33 -18.24
CA PRO A 269 -11.04 5.26 -18.52
C PRO A 269 -11.21 4.77 -19.95
N PRO A 270 -10.13 4.31 -20.60
CA PRO A 270 -10.21 3.69 -21.92
C PRO A 270 -11.14 2.47 -21.91
N SER A 271 -11.77 2.18 -23.06
CA SER A 271 -12.53 0.93 -23.25
C SER A 271 -11.57 -0.27 -23.23
N GLY A 272 -12.08 -1.43 -22.84
CA GLY A 272 -11.29 -2.66 -22.76
C GLY A 272 -10.21 -2.59 -21.67
N CYS A 273 -9.06 -3.21 -21.93
CA CYS A 273 -7.92 -3.17 -21.01
C CYS A 273 -7.42 -1.74 -20.78
N THR A 274 -7.45 -1.25 -19.56
CA THR A 274 -7.06 0.14 -19.27
C THR A 274 -5.59 0.46 -19.55
N PHE A 275 -4.74 -0.56 -19.62
CA PHE A 275 -3.33 -0.41 -19.99
C PHE A 275 -3.08 -0.42 -21.49
N HIS A 276 -4.07 -0.77 -22.35
CA HIS A 276 -3.85 -0.92 -23.79
C HIS A 276 -3.20 0.29 -24.49
N PRO A 277 -3.44 1.56 -24.08
CA PRO A 277 -2.81 2.71 -24.77
C PRO A 277 -1.28 2.79 -24.54
N ARG A 278 -0.76 2.13 -23.51
CA ARG A 278 0.66 2.12 -23.14
C ARG A 278 1.31 0.75 -23.33
N CYS A 279 0.51 -0.27 -23.67
CA CYS A 279 0.97 -1.65 -23.76
C CYS A 279 1.73 -1.89 -25.07
N PRO A 280 3.00 -2.35 -25.04
CA PRO A 280 3.74 -2.68 -26.26
C PRO A 280 3.22 -3.96 -26.94
N TYR A 281 2.38 -4.74 -26.25
CA TYR A 281 1.80 -6.01 -26.72
C TYR A 281 0.30 -5.88 -27.04
N VAL A 282 -0.21 -4.67 -27.28
CA VAL A 282 -1.63 -4.45 -27.50
C VAL A 282 -2.18 -5.24 -28.67
N MET A 283 -3.26 -6.00 -28.42
CA MET A 283 -4.03 -6.78 -29.41
C MET A 283 -5.40 -6.11 -29.65
N ARG A 284 -6.12 -6.54 -30.70
CA ARG A 284 -7.46 -6.05 -31.01
C ARG A 284 -8.43 -6.25 -29.83
N GLN A 285 -8.39 -7.42 -29.20
CA GLN A 285 -9.23 -7.75 -28.05
C GLN A 285 -9.01 -6.79 -26.87
N CYS A 286 -7.77 -6.37 -26.62
CA CYS A 286 -7.43 -5.44 -25.53
C CYS A 286 -8.17 -4.09 -25.64
N ARG A 287 -8.60 -3.69 -26.84
CA ARG A 287 -9.34 -2.44 -27.07
C ARG A 287 -10.85 -2.59 -26.86
N LEU A 288 -11.35 -3.81 -26.97
CA LEU A 288 -12.77 -4.13 -26.97
C LEU A 288 -13.25 -4.63 -25.60
N GLU A 289 -12.45 -5.46 -24.96
CA GLU A 289 -12.82 -6.19 -23.74
C GLU A 289 -11.81 -5.99 -22.63
N GLU A 290 -12.31 -5.77 -21.42
CA GLU A 290 -11.46 -5.67 -20.24
C GLU A 290 -11.14 -7.08 -19.72
N PRO A 291 -9.84 -7.44 -19.59
CA PRO A 291 -9.48 -8.76 -19.09
C PRO A 291 -9.86 -8.88 -17.61
N PRO A 292 -10.51 -9.98 -17.19
CA PRO A 292 -10.68 -10.29 -15.79
C PRO A 292 -9.34 -10.72 -15.18
N LEU A 293 -9.23 -10.65 -13.85
CA LEU A 293 -8.09 -11.20 -13.14
C LEU A 293 -8.17 -12.73 -13.17
N MET A 294 -7.30 -13.39 -13.93
CA MET A 294 -7.31 -14.84 -14.19
C MET A 294 -5.95 -15.44 -13.86
N GLY A 295 -5.93 -16.75 -13.58
CA GLY A 295 -4.71 -17.50 -13.32
C GLY A 295 -4.92 -18.56 -12.24
N GLU A 296 -3.84 -19.19 -11.85
CA GLU A 296 -3.84 -20.16 -10.75
C GLU A 296 -3.88 -19.47 -9.39
N PRO A 297 -4.34 -20.18 -8.33
CA PRO A 297 -4.19 -19.70 -6.97
C PRO A 297 -2.73 -19.31 -6.69
N GLY A 298 -2.49 -18.09 -6.25
CA GLY A 298 -1.15 -17.56 -5.96
C GLY A 298 -0.46 -16.83 -7.11
N HIS A 299 -0.98 -16.89 -8.37
CA HIS A 299 -0.54 -16.02 -9.45
C HIS A 299 -1.63 -15.73 -10.47
N GLN A 300 -2.19 -14.54 -10.43
CA GLN A 300 -3.29 -14.08 -11.28
C GLN A 300 -2.90 -12.80 -12.02
N SER A 301 -3.33 -12.67 -13.28
CA SER A 301 -3.09 -11.50 -14.12
C SER A 301 -4.33 -11.11 -14.92
N ALA A 302 -4.58 -9.81 -15.05
CA ALA A 302 -5.64 -9.25 -15.88
C ALA A 302 -5.08 -8.93 -17.30
N CYS A 303 -4.67 -9.95 -18.02
CA CYS A 303 -4.07 -9.83 -19.33
C CYS A 303 -4.58 -10.93 -20.27
N TRP A 304 -4.85 -10.58 -21.53
CA TRP A 304 -5.23 -11.54 -22.58
C TRP A 304 -4.04 -12.28 -23.19
N LEU A 305 -2.80 -11.82 -22.95
CA LEU A 305 -1.61 -12.48 -23.46
C LEU A 305 -1.41 -13.84 -22.75
N PRO A 306 -1.03 -14.88 -23.51
CA PRO A 306 -0.52 -16.11 -22.89
C PRO A 306 0.68 -15.83 -21.99
N LEU A 307 0.75 -16.50 -20.83
CA LEU A 307 1.73 -16.26 -19.78
C LEU A 307 3.19 -16.40 -20.24
N ASP A 308 3.43 -17.27 -21.23
CA ASP A 308 4.73 -17.57 -21.80
C ASP A 308 5.26 -16.52 -22.79
N VAL A 309 4.43 -15.53 -23.17
CA VAL A 309 4.76 -14.52 -24.20
C VAL A 309 5.26 -13.22 -23.60
N VAL A 310 4.87 -12.87 -22.39
CA VAL A 310 5.16 -11.58 -21.75
C VAL A 310 6.68 -11.32 -21.61
N GLY A 311 7.49 -12.36 -21.49
CA GLY A 311 8.97 -12.27 -21.40
C GLY A 311 9.69 -12.29 -22.75
N LEU A 312 9.03 -12.63 -23.86
CA LEU A 312 9.67 -12.87 -25.16
C LEU A 312 9.79 -11.61 -26.06
N GLY A 313 9.14 -10.52 -25.69
CA GLY A 313 9.14 -9.27 -26.45
C GLY A 313 7.94 -9.11 -27.40
N PRO A 314 7.67 -7.85 -27.85
CA PRO A 314 6.47 -7.50 -28.60
C PRO A 314 6.34 -8.19 -29.97
N GLU A 315 7.46 -8.53 -30.61
CA GLU A 315 7.46 -9.21 -31.92
C GLU A 315 6.95 -10.65 -31.83
N ALA A 316 7.29 -11.36 -30.75
CA ALA A 316 6.81 -12.73 -30.53
C ALA A 316 5.29 -12.77 -30.26
N ALA A 317 4.76 -11.76 -29.57
CA ALA A 317 3.33 -11.62 -29.34
C ALA A 317 2.56 -11.41 -30.66
N ARG A 318 3.05 -10.57 -31.57
CA ARG A 318 2.43 -10.32 -32.90
C ARG A 318 2.41 -11.56 -33.78
N ARG A 319 3.50 -12.34 -33.81
CA ARG A 319 3.56 -13.59 -34.60
C ARG A 319 2.51 -14.60 -34.17
N ARG A 320 2.26 -14.72 -32.84
CA ARG A 320 1.22 -15.65 -32.33
C ARG A 320 -0.20 -15.17 -32.64
N GLU A 321 -0.45 -13.86 -32.66
CA GLU A 321 -1.75 -13.31 -33.08
C GLU A 321 -2.03 -13.63 -34.56
N GLU A 322 -1.01 -13.53 -35.41
CA GLU A 322 -1.09 -13.89 -36.86
C GLU A 322 -1.30 -15.39 -37.06
N GLU A 323 -0.68 -16.25 -36.24
CA GLU A 323 -0.84 -17.73 -36.30
C GLU A 323 -2.21 -18.21 -35.78
N SER A 324 -2.90 -17.39 -35.00
CA SER A 324 -4.20 -17.73 -34.37
C SER A 324 -5.41 -17.16 -35.14
N SER A 325 -5.17 -16.38 -36.22
CA SER A 325 -6.19 -15.74 -37.05
C SER A 325 -6.39 -16.51 -38.36
#